data_4a53f795834bdd1b05a7090d41391272
#
_entry.id   4a53f795834bdd1b05a7090d41391272
#
_cell.length_a   1.000
_cell.length_b   1.000
_cell.length_c   1.000
_cell.angle_alpha   90.00
_cell.angle_beta   90.00
_cell.angle_gamma   90.00
#
_symmetry.space_group_name_H-M   'P 1'
#
loop_
_entity.id
_entity.type
_entity.pdbx_description
1 polymer ?
#
loop_
_entity_poly.entity_id
_entity_poly.type
_entity_poly.pdbx_seq_one_letter_code
_entity_poly.pdbx_strand_id
1 'polypeptide(L)'
;LQVEHPVTEEVTGLDLVREQILIAQGMPLSVSQEDLSINGHAMEVRIYGEDPANDFLPTAGPVLLFERSKVADARYDTGIETGSNVGIEFDPMLAKIIVHAPTRTEASLRLARVLETTRIQGLITNRDFLVSVLREQAFLDGDTTTDYIERINPPRSRAVDRGQIIEGAIAAAMAAQYDRRLASNTLKRIRSGWRNSIMPPEHVEYTCGEEEVTIDYQSQRDGSFNVMADDLTLKVELVERDGNTIDMTVDGRRVAYTVTSNEDRWLTHGPSG
;
A
#
# COMPACT_ATOMS: atom_id res chain seq x y z
N LEU A 1 -21.78 14.91 14.51
CA LEU A 1 -21.47 14.18 13.29
C LEU A 1 -20.64 12.94 13.66
N GLN A 2 -20.97 11.78 13.12
CA GLN A 2 -20.24 10.53 13.35
C GLN A 2 -19.04 10.43 12.39
N VAL A 3 -18.03 9.61 12.75
CA VAL A 3 -16.86 9.42 11.90
C VAL A 3 -17.27 8.82 10.54
N GLU A 4 -18.24 7.91 10.55
CA GLU A 4 -18.76 7.20 9.38
C GLU A 4 -19.83 7.97 8.58
N HIS A 5 -20.04 9.28 8.81
CA HIS A 5 -20.98 10.10 8.04
C HIS A 5 -20.81 10.00 6.51
N PRO A 6 -19.61 9.79 5.97
CA PRO A 6 -19.43 9.64 4.52
C PRO A 6 -20.26 8.51 3.90
N VAL A 7 -20.52 7.43 4.64
CA VAL A 7 -21.39 6.34 4.14
C VAL A 7 -22.80 6.84 3.84
N THR A 8 -23.37 7.66 4.76
CA THR A 8 -24.67 8.28 4.55
C THR A 8 -24.64 9.26 3.37
N GLU A 9 -23.59 10.07 3.27
CA GLU A 9 -23.41 11.01 2.16
C GLU A 9 -23.37 10.32 0.81
N GLU A 10 -22.60 9.22 0.71
CA GLU A 10 -22.46 8.45 -0.54
C GLU A 10 -23.77 7.77 -1.00
N VAL A 11 -24.61 7.28 -0.06
CA VAL A 11 -25.87 6.61 -0.44
C VAL A 11 -27.04 7.56 -0.63
N THR A 12 -26.98 8.78 -0.07
CA THR A 12 -28.06 9.76 -0.16
C THR A 12 -27.77 10.91 -1.10
N GLY A 13 -26.51 11.16 -1.41
CA GLY A 13 -26.07 12.33 -2.19
C GLY A 13 -26.06 13.64 -1.40
N LEU A 14 -26.24 13.58 -0.07
CA LEU A 14 -26.19 14.77 0.81
C LEU A 14 -24.78 15.10 1.25
N ASP A 15 -24.50 16.36 1.47
CA ASP A 15 -23.34 16.86 2.20
C ASP A 15 -23.77 17.25 3.62
N LEU A 16 -23.61 16.32 4.57
CA LEU A 16 -24.06 16.50 5.95
C LEU A 16 -23.28 17.60 6.67
N VAL A 17 -22.02 17.79 6.34
CA VAL A 17 -21.21 18.86 6.93
C VAL A 17 -21.71 20.23 6.49
N ARG A 18 -22.02 20.36 5.20
CA ARG A 18 -22.63 21.58 4.63
C ARG A 18 -23.98 21.88 5.28
N GLU A 19 -24.85 20.88 5.43
CA GLU A 19 -26.15 21.04 6.10
C GLU A 19 -25.99 21.54 7.54
N GLN A 20 -25.05 20.98 8.31
CA GLN A 20 -24.76 21.46 9.67
C GLN A 20 -24.34 22.93 9.70
N ILE A 21 -23.52 23.37 8.73
CA ILE A 21 -23.07 24.76 8.63
C ILE A 21 -24.26 25.67 8.30
N LEU A 22 -25.11 25.27 7.36
CA LEU A 22 -26.31 26.04 6.99
C LEU A 22 -27.28 26.20 8.15
N ILE A 23 -27.53 25.11 8.91
CA ILE A 23 -28.38 25.17 10.11
C ILE A 23 -27.77 26.07 11.17
N ALA A 24 -26.47 26.03 11.39
CA ALA A 24 -25.77 26.93 12.31
C ALA A 24 -25.88 28.40 11.89
N GLN A 25 -26.08 28.69 10.62
CA GLN A 25 -26.35 30.03 10.07
C GLN A 25 -27.84 30.44 10.17
N GLY A 26 -28.68 29.59 10.74
CA GLY A 26 -30.12 29.84 10.87
C GLY A 26 -30.94 29.46 9.65
N MET A 27 -30.36 28.76 8.69
CA MET A 27 -31.08 28.25 7.51
C MET A 27 -31.85 26.95 7.85
N PRO A 28 -33.00 26.69 7.23
CA PRO A 28 -33.66 25.38 7.34
C PRO A 28 -32.83 24.32 6.60
N LEU A 29 -33.13 23.02 6.87
CA LEU A 29 -32.62 21.93 6.06
C LEU A 29 -32.93 22.19 4.57
N SER A 30 -31.96 21.88 3.72
CA SER A 30 -32.11 22.07 2.25
C SER A 30 -32.96 20.99 1.58
N VAL A 31 -33.29 19.91 2.31
CA VAL A 31 -34.02 18.74 1.81
C VAL A 31 -35.19 18.40 2.75
N SER A 32 -36.23 17.82 2.22
CA SER A 32 -37.34 17.20 2.96
C SER A 32 -37.10 15.68 3.08
N GLN A 33 -37.85 15.00 3.95
CA GLN A 33 -37.78 13.55 4.08
C GLN A 33 -38.17 12.82 2.78
N GLU A 34 -39.03 13.42 1.98
CA GLU A 34 -39.53 12.85 0.72
C GLU A 34 -38.48 12.92 -0.40
N ASP A 35 -37.52 13.83 -0.30
CA ASP A 35 -36.42 13.97 -1.26
C ASP A 35 -35.33 12.95 -1.06
N LEU A 36 -35.33 12.23 0.09
CA LEU A 36 -34.30 11.29 0.47
C LEU A 36 -34.55 9.91 -0.11
N SER A 37 -33.56 9.37 -0.76
CA SER A 37 -33.53 7.99 -1.23
C SER A 37 -32.15 7.36 -0.97
N ILE A 38 -32.16 6.08 -0.64
CA ILE A 38 -30.92 5.30 -0.50
C ILE A 38 -30.63 4.66 -1.85
N ASN A 39 -29.46 4.97 -2.40
CA ASN A 39 -29.00 4.42 -3.67
C ASN A 39 -27.75 3.58 -3.46
N GLY A 40 -27.82 2.31 -3.86
CA GLY A 40 -26.70 1.39 -3.78
C GLY A 40 -26.25 1.07 -2.34
N HIS A 41 -24.96 0.88 -2.17
CA HIS A 41 -24.33 0.52 -0.92
C HIS A 41 -22.97 1.21 -0.79
N ALA A 42 -22.68 1.83 0.34
CA ALA A 42 -21.39 2.43 0.62
C ALA A 42 -20.71 1.72 1.78
N MET A 43 -19.39 1.67 1.73
CA MET A 43 -18.55 1.16 2.80
C MET A 43 -17.41 2.11 3.10
N GLU A 44 -17.10 2.27 4.37
CA GLU A 44 -15.98 3.03 4.87
C GLU A 44 -15.06 2.13 5.68
N VAL A 45 -13.77 2.36 5.55
CA VAL A 45 -12.75 1.85 6.47
C VAL A 45 -11.96 3.01 7.07
N ARG A 46 -11.49 2.79 8.30
CA ARG A 46 -10.56 3.69 8.99
C ARG A 46 -9.18 3.07 8.96
N ILE A 47 -8.25 3.75 8.33
CA ILE A 47 -6.83 3.35 8.34
C ILE A 47 -6.21 3.92 9.60
N TYR A 48 -5.65 3.04 10.41
CA TYR A 48 -4.95 3.36 11.64
C TYR A 48 -3.47 2.99 11.54
N GLY A 49 -2.62 3.78 12.21
CA GLY A 49 -1.24 3.41 12.53
C GLY A 49 -1.25 2.40 13.68
N GLU A 50 -1.53 1.13 13.37
CA GLU A 50 -1.66 0.03 14.32
C GLU A 50 -1.08 -1.24 13.73
N ASP A 51 -0.57 -2.11 14.60
CA ASP A 51 -0.08 -3.44 14.23
C ASP A 51 -1.08 -4.53 14.64
N PRO A 52 -1.89 -5.03 13.71
CA PRO A 52 -2.86 -6.07 14.00
C PRO A 52 -2.24 -7.39 14.46
N ALA A 53 -1.00 -7.69 14.06
CA ALA A 53 -0.29 -8.91 14.48
C ALA A 53 0.14 -8.84 15.96
N ASN A 54 0.30 -7.63 16.49
CA ASN A 54 0.65 -7.34 17.88
C ASN A 54 -0.51 -6.67 18.62
N ASP A 55 -1.68 -7.30 18.63
CA ASP A 55 -2.89 -6.85 19.34
C ASP A 55 -3.27 -5.38 19.08
N PHE A 56 -3.10 -4.91 17.84
CA PHE A 56 -3.40 -3.54 17.41
C PHE A 56 -2.65 -2.46 18.20
N LEU A 57 -1.44 -2.76 18.65
CA LEU A 57 -0.61 -1.75 19.29
C LEU A 57 -0.38 -0.55 18.32
N PRO A 58 -0.52 0.69 18.83
CA PRO A 58 -0.27 1.87 18.02
C PRO A 58 1.16 1.90 17.47
N THR A 59 1.29 2.29 16.21
CA THR A 59 2.56 2.51 15.54
C THR A 59 2.76 3.99 15.22
N ALA A 60 4.00 4.45 15.31
CA ALA A 60 4.39 5.81 15.03
C ALA A 60 5.59 5.84 14.09
N GLY A 61 5.78 6.94 13.39
CA GLY A 61 6.92 7.13 12.50
C GLY A 61 6.61 7.99 11.28
N PRO A 62 7.61 8.14 10.40
CA PRO A 62 7.45 8.92 9.18
C PRO A 62 6.59 8.19 8.15
N VAL A 63 5.72 8.91 7.48
CA VAL A 63 5.03 8.46 6.27
C VAL A 63 5.97 8.71 5.08
N LEU A 64 6.73 7.70 4.69
CA LEU A 64 7.69 7.82 3.59
C LEU A 64 6.98 7.95 2.24
N LEU A 65 5.83 7.31 2.13
CA LEU A 65 4.95 7.42 0.97
C LEU A 65 3.49 7.22 1.39
N PHE A 66 2.64 8.12 0.90
CA PHE A 66 1.19 7.96 0.85
C PHE A 66 0.72 8.23 -0.57
N GLU A 67 0.27 7.18 -1.25
CA GLU A 67 -0.25 7.29 -2.61
C GLU A 67 -1.61 6.62 -2.69
N ARG A 68 -2.62 7.40 -3.10
CA ARG A 68 -3.99 6.90 -3.27
C ARG A 68 -4.04 5.87 -4.38
N SER A 69 -4.95 4.92 -4.24
CA SER A 69 -5.25 3.98 -5.31
C SER A 69 -5.66 4.73 -6.59
N LYS A 70 -5.25 4.21 -7.73
CA LYS A 70 -5.70 4.66 -9.06
C LYS A 70 -6.95 3.91 -9.54
N VAL A 71 -7.48 3.02 -8.72
CA VAL A 71 -8.81 2.41 -8.95
C VAL A 71 -9.84 3.51 -8.77
N ALA A 72 -10.71 3.69 -9.77
CA ALA A 72 -11.67 4.78 -9.83
C ALA A 72 -12.66 4.78 -8.64
N ASP A 73 -13.19 5.94 -8.34
CA ASP A 73 -14.35 6.18 -7.47
C ASP A 73 -14.15 5.77 -5.99
N ALA A 74 -12.99 6.07 -5.42
CA ALA A 74 -12.77 6.00 -3.98
C ALA A 74 -12.58 7.41 -3.40
N ARG A 75 -13.35 7.73 -2.37
CA ARG A 75 -13.19 8.96 -1.58
C ARG A 75 -12.14 8.72 -0.50
N TYR A 76 -11.27 9.70 -0.30
CA TYR A 76 -10.25 9.70 0.73
C TYR A 76 -10.39 10.95 1.60
N ASP A 77 -10.75 10.76 2.86
CA ASP A 77 -10.69 11.79 3.89
C ASP A 77 -9.42 11.49 4.71
N THR A 78 -8.34 12.23 4.48
CA THR A 78 -7.01 11.90 5.03
C THR A 78 -6.43 13.06 5.83
N GLY A 79 -5.78 12.71 6.96
CA GLY A 79 -4.98 13.59 7.78
C GLY A 79 -3.48 13.48 7.53
N ILE A 80 -3.05 12.61 6.59
CA ILE A 80 -1.65 12.38 6.28
C ILE A 80 -1.36 12.60 4.80
N GLU A 81 -0.10 12.90 4.51
CA GLU A 81 0.49 12.93 3.18
C GLU A 81 1.92 12.38 3.23
N THR A 82 2.54 12.19 2.08
CA THR A 82 3.96 11.83 2.01
C THR A 82 4.79 12.88 2.73
N GLY A 83 5.63 12.46 3.67
CA GLY A 83 6.44 13.33 4.51
C GLY A 83 5.81 13.68 5.86
N SER A 84 4.54 13.31 6.13
CA SER A 84 3.94 13.45 7.45
C SER A 84 4.70 12.62 8.48
N ASN A 85 4.67 13.06 9.75
CA ASN A 85 5.17 12.27 10.86
C ASN A 85 4.01 11.92 11.80
N VAL A 86 3.76 10.64 12.00
CA VAL A 86 2.69 10.15 12.88
C VAL A 86 3.26 9.99 14.30
N GLY A 87 2.69 10.70 15.27
CA GLY A 87 3.03 10.60 16.67
C GLY A 87 2.05 9.69 17.43
N ILE A 88 2.28 9.58 18.74
CA ILE A 88 1.44 8.81 19.67
C ILE A 88 0.54 9.71 20.54
N GLU A 89 0.60 11.01 20.32
CA GLU A 89 -0.07 12.01 21.18
C GLU A 89 -1.55 12.18 20.87
N PHE A 90 -1.97 11.73 19.69
CA PHE A 90 -3.34 11.84 19.20
C PHE A 90 -3.89 10.47 18.79
N ASP A 91 -5.15 10.46 18.35
CA ASP A 91 -5.80 9.28 17.77
C ASP A 91 -4.95 8.74 16.58
N PRO A 92 -4.63 7.44 16.54
CA PRO A 92 -3.81 6.85 15.49
C PRO A 92 -4.51 6.77 14.14
N MET A 93 -5.72 7.32 13.97
CA MET A 93 -6.44 7.33 12.70
C MET A 93 -5.74 8.23 11.67
N LEU A 94 -5.34 7.62 10.55
CA LEU A 94 -4.59 8.26 9.48
C LEU A 94 -5.49 8.77 8.36
N ALA A 95 -6.49 7.96 8.00
CA ALA A 95 -7.39 8.23 6.89
C ALA A 95 -8.69 7.44 7.00
N LYS A 96 -9.72 7.95 6.34
CA LYS A 96 -10.91 7.17 5.98
C LYS A 96 -10.89 6.95 4.47
N ILE A 97 -11.26 5.74 4.04
CA ILE A 97 -11.39 5.39 2.63
C ILE A 97 -12.80 4.85 2.42
N ILE A 98 -13.52 5.47 1.50
CA ILE A 98 -14.92 5.20 1.26
C ILE A 98 -15.12 4.83 -0.21
N VAL A 99 -15.97 3.85 -0.45
CA VAL A 99 -16.42 3.47 -1.79
C VAL A 99 -17.93 3.32 -1.82
N HIS A 100 -18.49 3.58 -2.98
CA HIS A 100 -19.90 3.33 -3.30
C HIS A 100 -20.02 2.32 -4.45
N ALA A 101 -20.99 1.42 -4.39
CA ALA A 101 -21.28 0.44 -5.45
C ALA A 101 -22.78 0.07 -5.45
N PRO A 102 -23.29 -0.58 -6.51
CA PRO A 102 -24.69 -1.01 -6.55
C PRO A 102 -25.08 -1.98 -5.44
N THR A 103 -24.17 -2.86 -5.01
CA THR A 103 -24.43 -3.90 -4.00
C THR A 103 -23.37 -3.90 -2.91
N ARG A 104 -23.71 -4.51 -1.75
CA ARG A 104 -22.78 -4.74 -0.63
C ARG A 104 -21.52 -5.48 -1.07
N THR A 105 -21.69 -6.59 -1.79
CA THR A 105 -20.58 -7.42 -2.25
C THR A 105 -19.64 -6.64 -3.16
N GLU A 106 -20.18 -5.88 -4.12
CA GLU A 106 -19.36 -5.03 -5.01
C GLU A 106 -18.63 -3.93 -4.23
N ALA A 107 -19.30 -3.28 -3.27
CA ALA A 107 -18.66 -2.26 -2.43
C ALA A 107 -17.50 -2.87 -1.62
N SER A 108 -17.71 -4.04 -1.00
CA SER A 108 -16.67 -4.73 -0.23
C SER A 108 -15.46 -5.10 -1.09
N LEU A 109 -15.68 -5.75 -2.22
CA LEU A 109 -14.59 -6.18 -3.11
C LEU A 109 -13.86 -4.98 -3.75
N ARG A 110 -14.60 -3.90 -4.09
CA ARG A 110 -14.02 -2.65 -4.57
C ARG A 110 -13.13 -2.01 -3.50
N LEU A 111 -13.63 -1.92 -2.26
CA LEU A 111 -12.85 -1.34 -1.16
C LEU A 111 -11.60 -2.16 -0.85
N ALA A 112 -11.70 -3.50 -0.83
CA ALA A 112 -10.55 -4.38 -0.69
C ALA A 112 -9.49 -4.09 -1.78
N ARG A 113 -9.91 -3.96 -3.05
CA ARG A 113 -9.00 -3.65 -4.14
C ARG A 113 -8.39 -2.25 -4.04
N VAL A 114 -9.16 -1.27 -3.61
CA VAL A 114 -8.66 0.09 -3.33
C VAL A 114 -7.57 0.04 -2.26
N LEU A 115 -7.79 -0.69 -1.17
CA LEU A 115 -6.80 -0.85 -0.10
C LEU A 115 -5.53 -1.55 -0.58
N GLU A 116 -5.63 -2.65 -1.32
CA GLU A 116 -4.48 -3.37 -1.89
C GLU A 116 -3.59 -2.50 -2.76
N THR A 117 -4.17 -1.50 -3.43
CA THR A 117 -3.46 -0.61 -4.34
C THR A 117 -3.17 0.76 -3.75
N THR A 118 -3.63 1.06 -2.53
CA THR A 118 -3.23 2.22 -1.76
C THR A 118 -1.87 1.95 -1.12
N ARG A 119 -0.90 2.81 -1.40
CA ARG A 119 0.46 2.65 -0.90
C ARG A 119 0.67 3.52 0.33
N ILE A 120 0.98 2.88 1.45
CA ILE A 120 1.35 3.54 2.70
C ILE A 120 2.65 2.88 3.16
N GLN A 121 3.73 3.64 3.15
CA GLN A 121 5.06 3.15 3.53
C GLN A 121 5.66 4.02 4.63
N GLY A 122 6.41 3.41 5.53
CA GLY A 122 7.09 4.06 6.65
C GLY A 122 6.63 3.57 8.01
N LEU A 123 5.36 3.26 8.18
CA LEU A 123 4.78 2.71 9.40
C LEU A 123 3.87 1.51 9.11
N ILE A 124 3.64 0.69 10.11
CA ILE A 124 2.68 -0.42 10.03
C ILE A 124 1.28 0.15 10.18
N THR A 125 0.33 -0.39 9.41
CA THR A 125 -1.09 0.01 9.45
C THR A 125 -1.98 -1.23 9.49
N ASN A 126 -3.24 -1.04 9.84
CA ASN A 126 -4.27 -2.08 9.80
C ASN A 126 -4.78 -2.41 8.38
N ARG A 127 -4.19 -1.86 7.32
CA ARG A 127 -4.64 -1.98 5.92
C ARG A 127 -4.86 -3.45 5.49
N ASP A 128 -3.87 -4.30 5.70
CA ASP A 128 -3.91 -5.69 5.22
C ASP A 128 -4.93 -6.54 6.01
N PHE A 129 -5.10 -6.25 7.30
CA PHE A 129 -6.16 -6.82 8.11
C PHE A 129 -7.55 -6.44 7.57
N LEU A 130 -7.76 -5.16 7.22
CA LEU A 130 -9.02 -4.71 6.62
C LEU A 130 -9.30 -5.39 5.29
N VAL A 131 -8.28 -5.61 4.44
CA VAL A 131 -8.41 -6.37 3.21
C VAL A 131 -8.89 -7.80 3.50
N SER A 132 -8.31 -8.45 4.52
CA SER A 132 -8.72 -9.80 4.93
C SER A 132 -10.18 -9.82 5.35
N VAL A 133 -10.62 -8.88 6.20
CA VAL A 133 -12.02 -8.74 6.63
C VAL A 133 -12.96 -8.56 5.44
N LEU A 134 -12.65 -7.64 4.53
CA LEU A 134 -13.50 -7.32 3.38
C LEU A 134 -13.67 -8.47 2.38
N ARG A 135 -12.76 -9.44 2.40
CA ARG A 135 -12.81 -10.61 1.53
C ARG A 135 -13.41 -11.85 2.18
N GLU A 136 -13.64 -11.82 3.50
CA GLU A 136 -14.28 -12.93 4.21
C GLU A 136 -15.72 -13.13 3.77
N GLN A 137 -16.12 -14.39 3.54
CA GLN A 137 -17.47 -14.72 3.08
C GLN A 137 -18.54 -14.25 4.06
N ALA A 138 -18.32 -14.44 5.38
CA ALA A 138 -19.24 -13.96 6.39
C ALA A 138 -19.45 -12.43 6.34
N PHE A 139 -18.38 -11.67 6.04
CA PHE A 139 -18.50 -10.22 5.84
C PHE A 139 -19.30 -9.87 4.57
N LEU A 140 -19.07 -10.59 3.48
CA LEU A 140 -19.81 -10.41 2.22
C LEU A 140 -21.29 -10.71 2.40
N ASP A 141 -21.62 -11.73 3.17
CA ASP A 141 -23.00 -12.16 3.48
C ASP A 141 -23.70 -11.24 4.49
N GLY A 142 -22.96 -10.33 5.14
CA GLY A 142 -23.50 -9.39 6.13
C GLY A 142 -23.63 -9.97 7.54
N ASP A 143 -23.03 -11.13 7.82
CA ASP A 143 -22.96 -11.73 9.16
C ASP A 143 -21.89 -11.01 10.00
N THR A 144 -22.18 -9.77 10.39
CA THR A 144 -21.26 -8.82 11.03
C THR A 144 -21.73 -8.41 12.43
N THR A 145 -21.99 -9.40 13.29
CA THR A 145 -22.31 -9.21 14.71
C THR A 145 -21.10 -8.65 15.47
N THR A 146 -21.31 -8.13 16.68
CA THR A 146 -20.25 -7.49 17.48
C THR A 146 -19.10 -8.41 17.85
N ASP A 147 -19.31 -9.72 17.85
CA ASP A 147 -18.34 -10.79 18.08
C ASP A 147 -17.61 -11.25 16.78
N TYR A 148 -17.86 -10.58 15.66
CA TYR A 148 -17.37 -10.99 14.33
C TYR A 148 -15.86 -11.27 14.32
N ILE A 149 -15.04 -10.36 14.85
CA ILE A 149 -13.59 -10.49 14.84
C ILE A 149 -13.11 -11.70 15.64
N GLU A 150 -13.71 -11.96 16.80
CA GLU A 150 -13.35 -13.11 17.62
C GLU A 150 -13.79 -14.42 16.98
N ARG A 151 -14.99 -14.45 16.42
CA ARG A 151 -15.63 -15.65 15.83
C ARG A 151 -14.97 -16.06 14.53
N ILE A 152 -14.70 -15.13 13.63
CA ILE A 152 -14.14 -15.39 12.30
C ILE A 152 -12.61 -15.43 12.35
N ASN A 153 -12.00 -14.63 13.24
CA ASN A 153 -10.55 -14.47 13.39
C ASN A 153 -9.83 -14.24 12.04
N PRO A 154 -10.15 -13.16 11.32
CA PRO A 154 -9.53 -12.87 10.02
C PRO A 154 -8.01 -12.79 10.15
N PRO A 155 -7.24 -13.14 9.10
CA PRO A 155 -5.79 -12.98 9.08
C PRO A 155 -5.36 -11.56 9.48
N ARG A 156 -4.45 -11.45 10.46
CA ARG A 156 -3.98 -10.18 11.02
C ARG A 156 -2.92 -9.50 10.13
N SER A 157 -2.26 -10.27 9.29
CA SER A 157 -1.27 -9.81 8.33
C SER A 157 -1.46 -10.53 7.00
N ARG A 158 -0.94 -9.92 5.94
CA ARG A 158 -0.91 -10.57 4.64
C ARG A 158 0.13 -11.68 4.63
N ALA A 159 -0.24 -12.85 4.14
CA ALA A 159 0.74 -13.89 3.82
C ALA A 159 1.56 -13.47 2.57
N VAL A 160 2.88 -13.45 2.72
CA VAL A 160 3.82 -13.17 1.63
C VAL A 160 4.57 -14.46 1.36
N ASP A 161 4.54 -14.94 0.12
CA ASP A 161 5.29 -16.13 -0.26
C ASP A 161 6.77 -15.82 -0.54
N ARG A 162 7.61 -16.88 -0.55
CA ARG A 162 9.05 -16.74 -0.78
C ARG A 162 9.39 -16.04 -2.09
N GLY A 163 8.62 -16.30 -3.15
CA GLY A 163 8.82 -15.65 -4.46
C GLY A 163 8.57 -14.15 -4.39
N GLN A 164 7.56 -13.72 -3.66
CA GLN A 164 7.28 -12.28 -3.44
C GLN A 164 8.37 -11.60 -2.63
N ILE A 165 8.92 -12.28 -1.61
CA ILE A 165 10.05 -11.76 -0.83
C ILE A 165 11.28 -11.59 -1.72
N ILE A 166 11.61 -12.59 -2.53
CA ILE A 166 12.72 -12.52 -3.49
C ILE A 166 12.53 -11.39 -4.49
N GLU A 167 11.35 -11.26 -5.10
CA GLU A 167 11.09 -10.17 -6.05
C GLU A 167 11.17 -8.79 -5.40
N GLY A 168 10.65 -8.64 -4.18
CA GLY A 168 10.77 -7.40 -3.39
C GLY A 168 12.23 -7.06 -3.09
N ALA A 169 13.04 -8.05 -2.70
CA ALA A 169 14.46 -7.89 -2.44
C ALA A 169 15.23 -7.51 -3.72
N ILE A 170 14.90 -8.13 -4.87
CA ILE A 170 15.45 -7.76 -6.18
C ILE A 170 15.11 -6.30 -6.50
N ALA A 171 13.84 -5.88 -6.30
CA ALA A 171 13.43 -4.51 -6.56
C ALA A 171 14.20 -3.52 -5.68
N ALA A 172 14.42 -3.83 -4.40
CA ALA A 172 15.22 -3.02 -3.48
C ALA A 172 16.70 -2.95 -3.92
N ALA A 173 17.32 -4.09 -4.27
CA ALA A 173 18.69 -4.15 -4.75
C ALA A 173 18.90 -3.35 -6.04
N MET A 174 17.98 -3.47 -7.00
CA MET A 174 18.03 -2.74 -8.26
C MET A 174 17.79 -1.24 -8.07
N ALA A 175 16.89 -0.85 -7.16
CA ALA A 175 16.69 0.53 -6.80
C ALA A 175 17.95 1.13 -6.17
N ALA A 176 18.55 0.45 -5.20
CA ALA A 176 19.80 0.86 -4.57
C ALA A 176 20.94 0.96 -5.56
N GLN A 177 21.05 0.02 -6.49
CA GLN A 177 22.06 0.04 -7.57
C GLN A 177 21.87 1.25 -8.48
N TYR A 178 20.65 1.53 -8.88
CA TYR A 178 20.31 2.68 -9.72
C TYR A 178 20.67 4.00 -9.02
N ASP A 179 20.29 4.14 -7.75
CA ASP A 179 20.52 5.35 -6.96
C ASP A 179 22.03 5.59 -6.75
N ARG A 180 22.81 4.53 -6.42
CA ARG A 180 24.29 4.62 -6.33
C ARG A 180 24.90 5.06 -7.66
N ARG A 181 24.39 4.54 -8.78
CA ARG A 181 24.88 4.93 -10.10
C ARG A 181 24.57 6.40 -10.41
N LEU A 182 23.36 6.85 -10.09
CA LEU A 182 22.94 8.23 -10.31
C LEU A 182 23.76 9.20 -9.47
N ALA A 183 24.04 8.84 -8.22
CA ALA A 183 24.84 9.65 -7.28
C ALA A 183 26.34 9.65 -7.61
N SER A 184 26.82 8.68 -8.40
CA SER A 184 28.26 8.59 -8.75
C SER A 184 28.71 9.82 -9.55
N ASN A 185 29.80 10.45 -9.12
CA ASN A 185 30.41 11.59 -9.82
C ASN A 185 31.42 11.20 -10.89
N THR A 186 31.81 9.92 -10.95
CA THR A 186 32.82 9.39 -11.84
C THR A 186 32.25 8.36 -12.81
N LEU A 187 32.80 8.32 -14.02
CA LEU A 187 32.53 7.29 -15.04
C LEU A 187 31.05 7.11 -15.41
N LYS A 188 30.23 8.16 -15.32
CA LYS A 188 28.77 8.13 -15.62
C LYS A 188 28.42 7.56 -17.01
N ARG A 189 29.33 7.66 -17.98
CA ARG A 189 29.13 7.14 -19.35
C ARG A 189 29.49 5.67 -19.52
N ILE A 190 30.17 5.08 -18.54
CA ILE A 190 30.54 3.66 -18.55
C ILE A 190 29.43 2.88 -17.90
N ARG A 191 29.10 1.71 -18.44
CA ARG A 191 28.08 0.82 -17.88
C ARG A 191 28.43 0.41 -16.46
N SER A 192 27.43 0.22 -15.62
CA SER A 192 27.61 -0.29 -14.26
C SER A 192 28.34 -1.63 -14.31
N GLY A 193 29.28 -1.84 -13.39
CA GLY A 193 30.06 -3.09 -13.31
C GLY A 193 31.11 -3.28 -14.41
N TRP A 194 31.32 -2.30 -15.31
CA TRP A 194 32.39 -2.42 -16.31
C TRP A 194 33.78 -2.41 -15.66
N ARG A 195 34.56 -3.45 -15.93
CA ARG A 195 35.95 -3.60 -15.48
C ARG A 195 36.75 -4.40 -16.51
N ASN A 196 38.08 -4.25 -16.47
CA ASN A 196 39.00 -5.03 -17.29
C ASN A 196 39.24 -6.46 -16.75
N SER A 197 38.72 -6.77 -15.56
CA SER A 197 38.82 -8.10 -14.92
C SER A 197 37.44 -8.62 -14.56
N ILE A 198 37.30 -9.94 -14.47
CA ILE A 198 36.08 -10.58 -13.95
C ILE A 198 35.98 -10.23 -12.48
N MET A 199 34.86 -9.60 -12.10
CA MET A 199 34.54 -9.30 -10.72
C MET A 199 33.49 -10.29 -10.23
N PRO A 200 33.52 -10.64 -8.93
CA PRO A 200 32.42 -11.38 -8.32
C PRO A 200 31.12 -10.58 -8.42
N PRO A 201 29.95 -11.24 -8.35
CA PRO A 201 28.68 -10.54 -8.22
C PRO A 201 28.68 -9.55 -7.04
N GLU A 202 27.88 -8.51 -7.11
CA GLU A 202 27.56 -7.69 -5.95
C GLU A 202 26.65 -8.47 -5.04
N HIS A 203 26.94 -8.48 -3.75
CA HIS A 203 26.27 -9.28 -2.73
C HIS A 203 25.51 -8.38 -1.78
N VAL A 204 24.21 -8.67 -1.55
CA VAL A 204 23.35 -7.95 -0.61
C VAL A 204 22.48 -8.95 0.14
N GLU A 205 22.40 -8.78 1.45
CA GLU A 205 21.54 -9.56 2.34
C GLU A 205 20.39 -8.69 2.83
N TYR A 206 19.18 -9.25 2.83
CA TYR A 206 17.99 -8.62 3.38
C TYR A 206 17.32 -9.57 4.38
N THR A 207 16.72 -8.98 5.41
CA THR A 207 15.85 -9.68 6.36
C THR A 207 14.42 -9.15 6.19
N CYS A 208 13.47 -10.05 5.91
CA CYS A 208 12.05 -9.74 5.80
C CYS A 208 11.27 -10.55 6.84
N GLY A 209 10.88 -9.93 7.95
CA GLY A 209 10.36 -10.64 9.12
C GLY A 209 11.42 -11.58 9.70
N GLU A 210 11.13 -12.88 9.72
CA GLU A 210 12.08 -13.93 10.17
C GLU A 210 12.87 -14.55 9.02
N GLU A 211 12.61 -14.16 7.76
CA GLU A 211 13.25 -14.73 6.59
C GLU A 211 14.43 -13.89 6.13
N GLU A 212 15.53 -14.57 5.87
CA GLU A 212 16.71 -13.99 5.23
C GLU A 212 16.68 -14.29 3.72
N VAL A 213 17.06 -13.32 2.91
CA VAL A 213 17.21 -13.46 1.46
C VAL A 213 18.50 -12.82 1.01
N THR A 214 19.29 -13.59 0.28
CA THR A 214 20.54 -13.14 -0.31
C THR A 214 20.32 -12.87 -1.79
N ILE A 215 20.77 -11.71 -2.26
CA ILE A 215 20.74 -11.30 -3.65
C ILE A 215 22.17 -11.07 -4.14
N ASP A 216 22.64 -11.95 -5.02
CA ASP A 216 23.87 -11.76 -5.76
C ASP A 216 23.55 -11.30 -7.18
N TYR A 217 24.08 -10.15 -7.62
CA TYR A 217 23.80 -9.68 -8.95
C TYR A 217 25.02 -9.19 -9.72
N GLN A 218 25.03 -9.42 -11.02
CA GLN A 218 26.11 -9.04 -11.91
C GLN A 218 25.57 -8.39 -13.19
N SER A 219 26.04 -7.19 -13.48
CA SER A 219 25.70 -6.48 -14.70
C SER A 219 26.26 -7.19 -15.95
N GLN A 220 25.42 -7.33 -16.98
CA GLN A 220 25.74 -7.98 -18.24
C GLN A 220 26.05 -6.96 -19.34
N ARG A 221 26.67 -7.41 -20.45
CA ARG A 221 27.04 -6.54 -21.58
C ARG A 221 25.84 -5.92 -22.30
N ASP A 222 24.70 -6.57 -22.27
CA ASP A 222 23.44 -6.10 -22.87
C ASP A 222 22.71 -5.05 -21.99
N GLY A 223 23.20 -4.80 -20.78
CA GLY A 223 22.61 -3.88 -19.82
C GLY A 223 21.66 -4.55 -18.83
N SER A 224 21.39 -5.85 -18.98
CA SER A 224 20.66 -6.64 -18.00
C SER A 224 21.54 -6.97 -16.79
N PHE A 225 20.91 -7.57 -15.77
CA PHE A 225 21.56 -8.16 -14.62
C PHE A 225 21.28 -9.65 -14.56
N ASN A 226 22.30 -10.45 -14.31
CA ASN A 226 22.14 -11.82 -13.85
C ASN A 226 22.05 -11.78 -12.34
N VAL A 227 20.91 -12.22 -11.80
CA VAL A 227 20.59 -12.16 -10.37
C VAL A 227 20.44 -13.58 -9.85
N MET A 228 21.17 -13.91 -8.80
CA MET A 228 21.03 -15.16 -8.06
C MET A 228 20.34 -14.85 -6.73
N ALA A 229 19.28 -15.58 -6.44
CA ALA A 229 18.52 -15.52 -5.19
C ALA A 229 18.11 -16.93 -4.79
N ASP A 230 18.54 -17.39 -3.64
CA ASP A 230 18.46 -18.79 -3.24
C ASP A 230 19.07 -19.71 -4.35
N ASP A 231 18.32 -20.71 -4.81
CA ASP A 231 18.72 -21.59 -5.92
C ASP A 231 18.30 -21.08 -7.31
N LEU A 232 17.71 -19.87 -7.38
CA LEU A 232 17.21 -19.28 -8.62
C LEU A 232 18.27 -18.41 -9.28
N THR A 233 18.35 -18.50 -10.60
CA THR A 233 19.11 -17.58 -11.43
C THR A 233 18.13 -16.86 -12.37
N LEU A 234 18.01 -15.56 -12.25
CA LEU A 234 17.01 -14.73 -12.92
C LEU A 234 17.70 -13.68 -13.79
N LYS A 235 17.15 -13.44 -14.98
CA LYS A 235 17.55 -12.30 -15.80
C LYS A 235 16.67 -11.08 -15.44
N VAL A 236 17.29 -9.99 -14.99
CA VAL A 236 16.59 -8.75 -14.63
C VAL A 236 17.02 -7.63 -15.57
N GLU A 237 16.05 -6.91 -16.11
CA GLU A 237 16.29 -5.72 -16.94
C GLU A 237 15.56 -4.54 -16.32
N LEU A 238 16.29 -3.47 -16.04
CA LEU A 238 15.68 -2.20 -15.62
C LEU A 238 15.10 -1.51 -16.85
N VAL A 239 13.78 -1.30 -16.85
CA VAL A 239 13.07 -0.59 -17.92
C VAL A 239 13.11 0.90 -17.64
N GLU A 240 12.67 1.30 -16.44
CA GLU A 240 12.58 2.70 -16.04
C GLU A 240 12.60 2.83 -14.51
N ARG A 241 13.08 3.95 -14.01
CA ARG A 241 12.86 4.39 -12.63
C ARG A 241 12.35 5.82 -12.65
N ASP A 242 11.12 5.99 -12.17
CA ASP A 242 10.47 7.28 -12.02
C ASP A 242 10.08 7.47 -10.54
N GLY A 243 10.72 8.44 -9.89
CA GLY A 243 10.56 8.67 -8.45
C GLY A 243 10.79 7.39 -7.64
N ASN A 244 9.76 6.97 -6.93
CA ASN A 244 9.79 5.75 -6.11
C ASN A 244 9.39 4.48 -6.89
N THR A 245 8.97 4.59 -8.15
CA THR A 245 8.58 3.43 -8.96
C THR A 245 9.77 2.89 -9.73
N ILE A 246 10.04 1.59 -9.61
CA ILE A 246 10.99 0.85 -10.43
C ILE A 246 10.21 -0.12 -11.33
N ASP A 247 10.37 0.05 -12.64
CA ASP A 247 9.81 -0.82 -13.66
C ASP A 247 10.92 -1.71 -14.20
N MET A 248 10.72 -3.00 -14.13
CA MET A 248 11.74 -3.99 -14.52
C MET A 248 11.10 -5.21 -15.15
N THR A 249 11.89 -5.97 -15.91
CA THR A 249 11.51 -7.33 -16.30
C THR A 249 12.30 -8.34 -15.49
N VAL A 250 11.63 -9.38 -15.03
CA VAL A 250 12.21 -10.54 -14.34
C VAL A 250 11.87 -11.76 -15.17
N ASP A 251 12.86 -12.37 -15.78
CA ASP A 251 12.70 -13.49 -16.74
C ASP A 251 11.63 -13.21 -17.82
N GLY A 252 11.64 -11.99 -18.37
CA GLY A 252 10.71 -11.55 -19.41
C GLY A 252 9.33 -11.12 -18.91
N ARG A 253 9.01 -11.29 -17.63
CA ARG A 253 7.78 -10.79 -17.01
C ARG A 253 8.00 -9.35 -16.51
N ARG A 254 7.27 -8.39 -17.08
CA ARG A 254 7.35 -6.99 -16.66
C ARG A 254 6.60 -6.77 -15.36
N VAL A 255 7.25 -6.15 -14.40
CA VAL A 255 6.71 -5.83 -13.06
C VAL A 255 7.15 -4.44 -12.64
N ALA A 256 6.26 -3.74 -11.94
CA ALA A 256 6.56 -2.45 -11.33
C ALA A 256 6.44 -2.56 -9.81
N TYR A 257 7.44 -2.05 -9.12
CA TYR A 257 7.46 -1.95 -7.67
C TYR A 257 7.57 -0.48 -7.26
N THR A 258 6.90 -0.13 -6.17
CA THR A 258 7.18 1.12 -5.47
C THR A 258 8.17 0.82 -4.36
N VAL A 259 9.30 1.50 -4.39
CA VAL A 259 10.41 1.26 -3.47
C VAL A 259 10.78 2.56 -2.77
N THR A 260 10.68 2.58 -1.45
CA THR A 260 11.22 3.65 -0.61
C THR A 260 12.25 3.08 0.35
N SER A 261 13.11 3.95 0.88
CA SER A 261 14.10 3.57 1.88
C SER A 261 14.17 4.60 3.00
N ASN A 262 14.44 4.13 4.20
CA ASN A 262 14.77 4.96 5.34
C ASN A 262 15.89 4.28 6.12
N GLU A 263 17.04 4.92 6.16
CA GLU A 263 18.28 4.34 6.69
C GLU A 263 18.59 3.00 6.00
N ASP A 264 18.68 1.91 6.78
CA ASP A 264 18.97 0.56 6.27
C ASP A 264 17.71 -0.25 5.91
N ARG A 265 16.52 0.36 6.03
CA ARG A 265 15.24 -0.32 5.74
C ARG A 265 14.75 0.01 4.35
N TRP A 266 14.37 -1.02 3.60
CA TRP A 266 13.75 -0.93 2.29
C TRP A 266 12.30 -1.38 2.37
N LEU A 267 11.41 -0.61 1.78
CA LEU A 267 9.98 -0.87 1.74
C LEU A 267 9.57 -1.02 0.29
N THR A 268 9.06 -2.20 -0.03
CA THR A 268 8.65 -2.53 -1.40
C THR A 268 7.16 -2.83 -1.44
N HIS A 269 6.47 -2.31 -2.47
CA HIS A 269 5.07 -2.58 -2.73
C HIS A 269 4.94 -3.02 -4.18
N GLY A 270 4.55 -4.28 -4.37
CA GLY A 270 4.44 -4.92 -5.67
C GLY A 270 3.03 -4.88 -6.25
N PRO A 271 2.79 -5.60 -7.37
CA PRO A 271 1.47 -5.65 -8.02
C PRO A 271 0.37 -6.29 -7.18
N SER A 272 0.74 -7.11 -6.21
CA SER A 272 -0.17 -7.82 -5.31
C SER A 272 -0.26 -7.20 -3.91
N GLY A 273 0.37 -6.06 -3.68
CA GLY A 273 0.36 -5.33 -2.41
C GLY A 273 1.73 -5.21 -1.78
#